data_da773f6c551f75206827935a262128c6
#
_entry.id   da773f6c551f75206827935a262128c6
#
_cell.length_a   1.000
_cell.length_b   1.000
_cell.length_c   1.000
_cell.angle_alpha   90.00
_cell.angle_beta   90.00
_cell.angle_gamma   90.00
#
_symmetry.space_group_name_H-M   'P 1'
#
loop_
_entity.id
_entity.type
_entity.pdbx_description
1 polymer ?
#
loop_
_entity_poly.entity_id
_entity_poly.type
_entity_poly.pdbx_seq_one_letter_code
_entity_poly.pdbx_strand_id
1 'polypeptide(L)'
;MERTDFTEESTSIKRVQDLKEEKRIIEVEKERTQRLLEMKTKECDILWERTNRLETDLRVIKKTKGYRIVNKCWKLIDIVKGRKEIQRECVYDVVDENKKQKNKKEKIALIVDRPDWAFDHIADQIKKNLNQYYDFKVIYACDIENVADIFILSQDCKIVHFFWRGLLSSYDSEWVQNRIFRLGYTKEEFFSKYIKNKKISTEIYDHLCLDDEEKMVTEKLFARKESILTAYAVSSKKLERIYQEKVELKKRPDAYLPDGVDLNLFQPNNLSRFDNINDRLIRVGWVGNSKWSINDLKGINTIIKPAIQELRQEGYNIELYTSDREEKMIPHYRMPQFYSKIDCYICASLHEGTPNPVLEAMACGVPVITTNVGVVEECLGTLQKNFIMKERTVKELKEKIIKLLKNREVFKELSNENLENIKQWDWKIQTENFRKYFEFCLNKRNG
;
A
#
# COMPACT_ATOMS: atom_id res chain seq x y z
N MET A 1 59.16 -44.45 -27.38
CA MET A 1 59.05 -44.02 -25.95
C MET A 1 58.57 -42.57 -25.84
N GLU A 2 57.60 -42.12 -26.67
CA GLU A 2 57.12 -40.70 -26.69
C GLU A 2 55.60 -40.54 -26.72
N ARG A 3 54.80 -41.59 -26.37
CA ARG A 3 53.34 -41.47 -26.35
C ARG A 3 52.71 -41.44 -24.93
N THR A 4 53.47 -41.65 -23.88
CA THR A 4 52.98 -41.70 -22.48
C THR A 4 53.03 -40.35 -21.80
N ASP A 5 53.90 -39.41 -22.17
CA ASP A 5 54.05 -38.12 -21.49
C ASP A 5 52.90 -37.12 -21.82
N PHE A 6 52.34 -37.17 -23.02
CA PHE A 6 51.23 -36.24 -23.44
C PHE A 6 49.91 -36.52 -22.74
N THR A 7 49.67 -37.73 -22.28
CA THR A 7 48.45 -38.10 -21.58
C THR A 7 48.46 -37.72 -20.08
N GLU A 8 49.59 -37.74 -19.44
CA GLU A 8 49.73 -37.34 -18.02
C GLU A 8 49.68 -35.81 -17.87
N GLU A 9 50.30 -35.07 -18.78
CA GLU A 9 50.27 -33.59 -18.79
C GLU A 9 48.86 -33.04 -19.07
N SER A 10 48.13 -33.65 -20.01
CA SER A 10 46.71 -33.32 -20.31
C SER A 10 45.81 -33.62 -19.11
N THR A 11 46.04 -34.72 -18.39
CA THR A 11 45.28 -35.06 -17.21
C THR A 11 45.54 -34.14 -16.02
N SER A 12 46.80 -33.73 -15.86
CA SER A 12 47.20 -32.74 -14.84
C SER A 12 46.65 -31.36 -15.09
N ILE A 13 46.61 -30.90 -16.34
CA ILE A 13 46.01 -29.60 -16.72
C ILE A 13 44.52 -29.60 -16.47
N LYS A 14 43.82 -30.68 -16.81
CA LYS A 14 42.38 -30.85 -16.54
C LYS A 14 42.09 -30.84 -15.03
N ARG A 15 42.89 -31.52 -14.23
CA ARG A 15 42.75 -31.54 -12.76
C ARG A 15 42.98 -30.17 -12.13
N VAL A 16 43.91 -29.37 -12.66
CA VAL A 16 44.13 -27.98 -12.22
C VAL A 16 42.95 -27.08 -12.59
N GLN A 17 42.33 -27.28 -13.76
CA GLN A 17 41.12 -26.54 -14.17
C GLN A 17 39.91 -26.92 -13.27
N ASP A 18 39.71 -28.21 -12.98
CA ASP A 18 38.66 -28.68 -12.10
C ASP A 18 38.82 -28.12 -10.67
N LEU A 19 40.04 -28.09 -10.13
CA LEU A 19 40.32 -27.48 -8.81
C LEU A 19 40.11 -25.95 -8.78
N LYS A 20 40.39 -25.27 -9.89
CA LYS A 20 40.11 -23.84 -10.00
C LYS A 20 38.60 -23.56 -10.00
N GLU A 21 37.82 -24.40 -10.69
CA GLU A 21 36.38 -24.28 -10.73
C GLU A 21 35.74 -24.64 -9.38
N GLU A 22 36.20 -25.70 -8.71
CA GLU A 22 35.76 -26.02 -7.33
C GLU A 22 36.06 -24.87 -6.35
N LYS A 23 37.25 -24.29 -6.41
CA LYS A 23 37.60 -23.11 -5.60
C LYS A 23 36.67 -21.93 -5.87
N ARG A 24 36.34 -21.68 -7.13
CA ARG A 24 35.40 -20.64 -7.53
C ARG A 24 34.01 -20.89 -6.98
N ILE A 25 33.51 -22.13 -7.04
CA ILE A 25 32.21 -22.54 -6.49
C ILE A 25 32.17 -22.32 -4.97
N ILE A 26 33.22 -22.68 -4.26
CA ILE A 26 33.32 -22.50 -2.79
C ILE A 26 33.32 -21.00 -2.45
N GLU A 27 34.01 -20.16 -3.20
CA GLU A 27 34.04 -18.72 -2.97
C GLU A 27 32.68 -18.06 -3.20
N VAL A 28 31.96 -18.48 -4.24
CA VAL A 28 30.57 -18.06 -4.52
C VAL A 28 29.61 -18.49 -3.42
N GLU A 29 29.71 -19.73 -2.92
CA GLU A 29 28.88 -20.23 -1.80
C GLU A 29 29.18 -19.47 -0.48
N LYS A 30 30.43 -19.13 -0.22
CA LYS A 30 30.83 -18.33 0.93
C LYS A 30 30.24 -16.92 0.88
N GLU A 31 30.34 -16.25 -0.25
CA GLU A 31 29.72 -14.93 -0.45
C GLU A 31 28.20 -14.98 -0.29
N ARG A 32 27.56 -16.02 -0.84
CA ARG A 32 26.13 -16.26 -0.71
C ARG A 32 25.71 -16.40 0.76
N THR A 33 26.43 -17.22 1.53
CA THR A 33 26.16 -17.42 2.95
C THR A 33 26.33 -16.13 3.75
N GLN A 34 27.37 -15.36 3.46
CA GLN A 34 27.63 -14.07 4.09
C GLN A 34 26.46 -13.09 3.86
N ARG A 35 25.96 -13.00 2.64
CA ARG A 35 24.85 -12.09 2.30
C ARG A 35 23.52 -12.52 2.89
N LEU A 36 23.26 -13.85 2.97
CA LEU A 36 22.11 -14.36 3.69
C LEU A 36 22.16 -13.99 5.18
N LEU A 37 23.34 -14.02 5.77
CA LEU A 37 23.56 -13.62 7.17
C LEU A 37 23.31 -12.13 7.35
N GLU A 38 23.83 -11.28 6.45
CA GLU A 38 23.61 -9.84 6.50
C GLU A 38 22.12 -9.46 6.35
N MET A 39 21.39 -10.12 5.45
CA MET A 39 19.95 -9.91 5.31
C MET A 39 19.20 -10.31 6.60
N LYS A 40 19.56 -11.46 7.20
CA LYS A 40 18.95 -11.91 8.45
C LYS A 40 19.28 -10.99 9.62
N THR A 41 20.49 -10.46 9.67
CA THR A 41 20.89 -9.48 10.68
C THR A 41 20.07 -8.21 10.55
N LYS A 42 19.92 -7.67 9.32
CA LYS A 42 19.06 -6.49 9.08
C LYS A 42 17.59 -6.75 9.47
N GLU A 43 17.04 -7.94 9.16
CA GLU A 43 15.69 -8.32 9.59
C GLU A 43 15.56 -8.32 11.12
N CYS A 44 16.56 -8.83 11.82
CA CYS A 44 16.63 -8.81 13.29
C CYS A 44 16.70 -7.38 13.85
N ASP A 45 17.51 -6.51 13.25
CA ASP A 45 17.66 -5.11 13.67
C ASP A 45 16.35 -4.34 13.55
N ILE A 46 15.64 -4.51 12.42
CA ILE A 46 14.32 -3.89 12.19
C ILE A 46 13.30 -4.37 13.23
N LEU A 47 13.26 -5.68 13.49
CA LEU A 47 12.36 -6.25 14.49
C LEU A 47 12.69 -5.72 15.90
N TRP A 48 13.96 -5.56 16.22
CA TRP A 48 14.42 -5.02 17.49
C TRP A 48 14.03 -3.56 17.65
N GLU A 49 14.23 -2.72 16.63
CA GLU A 49 13.79 -1.32 16.65
C GLU A 49 12.27 -1.19 16.79
N ARG A 50 11.51 -2.02 16.08
CA ARG A 50 10.04 -2.04 16.17
C ARG A 50 9.59 -2.46 17.57
N THR A 51 10.23 -3.46 18.15
CA THR A 51 9.95 -3.91 19.53
C THR A 51 10.22 -2.79 20.52
N ASN A 52 11.35 -2.09 20.41
CA ASN A 52 11.72 -0.97 21.28
C ASN A 52 10.73 0.20 21.17
N ARG A 53 10.24 0.52 19.95
CA ARG A 53 9.19 1.55 19.76
C ARG A 53 7.90 1.13 20.47
N LEU A 54 7.44 -0.10 20.24
CA LEU A 54 6.22 -0.64 20.89
C LEU A 54 6.35 -0.67 22.42
N GLU A 55 7.52 -1.02 22.95
CA GLU A 55 7.76 -0.95 24.40
C GLU A 55 7.71 0.49 24.93
N THR A 56 8.23 1.44 24.17
CA THR A 56 8.20 2.86 24.52
C THR A 56 6.77 3.37 24.53
N ASP A 57 5.98 3.05 23.49
CA ASP A 57 4.57 3.41 23.39
C ASP A 57 3.75 2.77 24.53
N LEU A 58 4.00 1.50 24.83
CA LEU A 58 3.40 0.81 25.97
C LEU A 58 3.74 1.48 27.32
N ARG A 59 4.99 1.96 27.49
CA ARG A 59 5.39 2.71 28.71
C ARG A 59 4.64 4.03 28.81
N VAL A 60 4.45 4.74 27.69
CA VAL A 60 3.68 5.99 27.64
C VAL A 60 2.21 5.71 27.97
N ILE A 61 1.60 4.69 27.34
CA ILE A 61 0.21 4.29 27.57
C ILE A 61 0.00 3.89 29.05
N LYS A 62 0.89 3.09 29.61
CA LYS A 62 0.84 2.66 31.03
C LYS A 62 0.91 3.82 32.02
N LYS A 63 1.52 4.95 31.63
CA LYS A 63 1.58 6.18 32.46
C LYS A 63 0.29 7.01 32.41
N THR A 64 -0.60 6.77 31.45
CA THR A 64 -1.83 7.54 31.31
C THR A 64 -2.82 7.27 32.45
N LYS A 65 -3.57 8.31 32.85
CA LYS A 65 -4.65 8.16 33.86
C LYS A 65 -5.70 7.14 33.39
N GLY A 66 -6.04 7.12 32.10
CA GLY A 66 -6.99 6.21 31.50
C GLY A 66 -6.57 4.74 31.66
N TYR A 67 -5.32 4.40 31.35
CA TYR A 67 -4.81 3.03 31.53
C TYR A 67 -4.86 2.59 33.00
N ARG A 68 -4.49 3.48 33.93
CA ARG A 68 -4.53 3.18 35.38
C ARG A 68 -5.95 2.93 35.87
N ILE A 69 -6.95 3.66 35.35
CA ILE A 69 -8.36 3.46 35.70
C ILE A 69 -8.85 2.11 35.12
N VAL A 70 -8.61 1.86 33.83
CA VAL A 70 -9.00 0.60 33.19
C VAL A 70 -8.38 -0.60 33.89
N ASN A 71 -7.09 -0.53 34.21
CA ASN A 71 -6.39 -1.61 34.90
C ASN A 71 -6.93 -1.87 36.33
N LYS A 72 -7.34 -0.80 37.04
CA LYS A 72 -8.05 -0.95 38.32
C LYS A 72 -9.41 -1.60 38.15
N CYS A 73 -10.17 -1.23 37.12
CA CYS A 73 -11.47 -1.86 36.81
C CYS A 73 -11.31 -3.34 36.44
N TRP A 74 -10.30 -3.71 35.68
CA TRP A 74 -10.02 -5.12 35.35
C TRP A 74 -9.66 -5.93 36.60
N LYS A 75 -8.78 -5.39 37.48
CA LYS A 75 -8.48 -6.07 38.76
C LYS A 75 -9.71 -6.28 39.63
N LEU A 76 -10.62 -5.31 39.69
CA LEU A 76 -11.87 -5.44 40.41
C LEU A 76 -12.79 -6.53 39.79
N ILE A 77 -12.86 -6.58 38.47
CA ILE A 77 -13.64 -7.62 37.74
C ILE A 77 -13.06 -9.01 38.00
N ASP A 78 -11.74 -9.17 38.05
CA ASP A 78 -11.11 -10.45 38.33
C ASP A 78 -11.34 -10.90 39.78
N ILE A 79 -11.33 -9.98 40.73
CA ILE A 79 -11.69 -10.25 42.14
C ILE A 79 -13.16 -10.71 42.27
N VAL A 80 -14.06 -9.99 41.59
CA VAL A 80 -15.50 -10.34 41.61
C VAL A 80 -15.80 -11.69 40.94
N LYS A 81 -15.01 -12.06 39.93
CA LYS A 81 -15.12 -13.34 39.20
C LYS A 81 -14.34 -14.49 39.84
N GLY A 82 -13.71 -14.27 41.00
CA GLY A 82 -12.98 -15.32 41.72
C GLY A 82 -11.79 -15.92 40.97
N ARG A 83 -11.24 -15.19 39.99
CA ARG A 83 -10.05 -15.64 39.27
C ARG A 83 -8.79 -15.30 40.07
N LYS A 84 -8.05 -16.32 40.50
CA LYS A 84 -6.73 -16.15 41.10
C LYS A 84 -5.81 -15.43 40.12
N GLU A 85 -4.97 -14.53 40.67
CA GLU A 85 -3.90 -13.83 39.92
C GLU A 85 -3.05 -14.88 39.16
N ILE A 86 -3.25 -14.96 37.86
CA ILE A 86 -2.35 -15.69 36.99
C ILE A 86 -1.20 -14.72 36.73
N GLN A 87 -0.07 -14.95 37.40
CA GLN A 87 1.21 -14.40 36.92
C GLN A 87 1.37 -14.86 35.49
N ARG A 88 1.25 -13.93 34.55
CA ARG A 88 1.60 -14.18 33.15
C ARG A 88 3.12 -14.12 33.03
N GLU A 89 3.78 -15.19 33.47
CA GLU A 89 5.06 -15.57 32.89
C GLU A 89 4.82 -15.92 31.43
N CYS A 90 5.67 -15.42 30.54
CA CYS A 90 5.71 -15.89 29.16
C CYS A 90 6.02 -17.39 29.17
N VAL A 91 5.00 -18.20 29.24
CA VAL A 91 5.14 -19.65 28.99
C VAL A 91 5.31 -19.76 27.48
N TYR A 92 6.51 -20.04 27.05
CA TYR A 92 6.70 -20.70 25.77
C TYR A 92 6.04 -22.07 25.90
N ASP A 93 4.81 -22.18 25.46
CA ASP A 93 4.17 -23.47 25.32
C ASP A 93 5.01 -24.30 24.36
N VAL A 94 5.61 -25.35 24.91
CA VAL A 94 6.13 -26.46 24.11
C VAL A 94 4.90 -27.10 23.47
N VAL A 95 4.63 -26.71 22.23
CA VAL A 95 3.49 -27.16 21.47
C VAL A 95 3.68 -28.61 21.13
N ASP A 96 2.83 -29.45 21.69
CA ASP A 96 2.68 -30.87 21.36
C ASP A 96 2.48 -31.00 19.83
N GLU A 97 3.49 -31.57 19.12
CA GLU A 97 3.51 -31.70 17.66
C GLU A 97 2.36 -32.53 17.08
N ASN A 98 1.67 -33.28 17.91
CA ASN A 98 0.58 -34.19 17.50
C ASN A 98 -0.79 -33.52 17.36
N LYS A 99 -0.96 -32.23 17.73
CA LYS A 99 -2.22 -31.46 17.52
C LYS A 99 -2.18 -30.50 16.33
N LYS A 100 -1.12 -30.47 15.51
CA LYS A 100 -0.87 -29.48 14.44
C LYS A 100 -1.49 -29.80 13.08
N GLN A 101 -2.44 -30.71 12.94
CA GLN A 101 -3.02 -31.01 11.61
C GLN A 101 -4.38 -30.38 11.32
N LYS A 102 -4.88 -29.44 12.14
CA LYS A 102 -6.08 -28.69 11.81
C LYS A 102 -5.77 -27.21 11.56
N ASN A 103 -5.85 -26.80 10.30
CA ASN A 103 -5.87 -25.43 9.77
C ASN A 103 -4.56 -24.63 9.88
N LYS A 104 -3.51 -25.08 9.20
CA LYS A 104 -2.38 -24.18 8.90
C LYS A 104 -2.85 -23.14 7.87
N LYS A 105 -2.96 -21.88 8.29
CA LYS A 105 -3.29 -20.75 7.39
C LYS A 105 -2.20 -20.61 6.33
N GLU A 106 -2.63 -20.30 5.11
CA GLU A 106 -1.68 -19.95 4.05
C GLU A 106 -1.02 -18.59 4.37
N LYS A 107 0.30 -18.52 4.11
CA LYS A 107 1.07 -17.32 4.38
C LYS A 107 1.20 -16.45 3.15
N ILE A 108 0.93 -15.15 3.31
CA ILE A 108 0.94 -14.13 2.25
C ILE A 108 2.00 -13.07 2.58
N ALA A 109 2.92 -12.80 1.66
CA ALA A 109 3.80 -11.65 1.75
C ALA A 109 3.14 -10.44 1.09
N LEU A 110 3.04 -9.34 1.83
CA LEU A 110 2.59 -8.04 1.35
C LEU A 110 3.82 -7.15 1.15
N ILE A 111 4.11 -6.80 -0.10
CA ILE A 111 5.29 -6.01 -0.47
C ILE A 111 4.88 -4.55 -0.56
N VAL A 112 5.34 -3.78 0.41
CA VAL A 112 5.00 -2.38 0.67
C VAL A 112 6.21 -1.50 0.37
N ASP A 113 6.02 -0.26 -0.05
CA ASP A 113 7.12 0.67 -0.35
C ASP A 113 7.90 1.07 0.91
N ARG A 114 7.23 1.63 1.89
CA ARG A 114 7.83 2.06 3.19
C ARG A 114 6.78 2.21 4.29
N PRO A 115 7.19 2.19 5.57
CA PRO A 115 6.29 2.40 6.70
C PRO A 115 5.57 3.76 6.66
N ASP A 116 4.38 3.81 7.25
CA ASP A 116 3.53 5.00 7.41
C ASP A 116 3.12 5.69 6.09
N TRP A 117 3.17 4.97 4.96
CA TRP A 117 2.67 5.43 3.66
C TRP A 117 1.37 4.71 3.27
N ALA A 118 0.79 5.12 2.14
CA ALA A 118 -0.51 4.63 1.71
C ALA A 118 -0.58 3.10 1.64
N PHE A 119 0.42 2.45 1.04
CA PHE A 119 0.45 0.99 0.92
C PHE A 119 0.62 0.28 2.27
N ASP A 120 1.31 0.89 3.23
CA ASP A 120 1.42 0.34 4.59
C ASP A 120 0.08 0.38 5.31
N HIS A 121 -0.67 1.48 5.20
CA HIS A 121 -2.02 1.57 5.75
C HIS A 121 -2.98 0.56 5.12
N ILE A 122 -2.90 0.34 3.79
CA ILE A 122 -3.67 -0.70 3.10
C ILE A 122 -3.31 -2.09 3.63
N ALA A 123 -2.01 -2.40 3.70
CA ALA A 123 -1.52 -3.68 4.23
C ALA A 123 -1.97 -3.93 5.66
N ASP A 124 -1.95 -2.91 6.52
CA ASP A 124 -2.43 -3.02 7.90
C ASP A 124 -3.94 -3.28 7.97
N GLN A 125 -4.76 -2.67 7.12
CA GLN A 125 -6.19 -2.95 7.05
C GLN A 125 -6.47 -4.37 6.54
N ILE A 126 -5.75 -4.84 5.53
CA ILE A 126 -5.82 -6.21 5.05
C ILE A 126 -5.48 -7.20 6.18
N LYS A 127 -4.37 -6.99 6.88
CA LYS A 127 -3.98 -7.82 8.03
C LYS A 127 -5.03 -7.79 9.15
N LYS A 128 -5.48 -6.61 9.53
CA LYS A 128 -6.48 -6.41 10.60
C LYS A 128 -7.77 -7.21 10.36
N ASN A 129 -8.25 -7.21 9.12
CA ASN A 129 -9.54 -7.80 8.78
C ASN A 129 -9.43 -9.27 8.30
N LEU A 130 -8.27 -9.71 7.78
CA LEU A 130 -8.10 -11.04 7.19
C LEU A 130 -7.16 -11.98 7.98
N ASN A 131 -6.65 -11.58 9.13
CA ASN A 131 -5.77 -12.41 9.96
C ASN A 131 -6.41 -13.72 10.45
N GLN A 132 -7.72 -13.82 10.42
CA GLN A 132 -8.43 -15.07 10.73
C GLN A 132 -8.32 -16.10 9.60
N TYR A 133 -8.07 -15.69 8.34
CA TYR A 133 -7.98 -16.55 7.17
C TYR A 133 -6.53 -16.85 6.76
N TYR A 134 -5.63 -15.87 6.89
CA TYR A 134 -4.24 -15.93 6.41
C TYR A 134 -3.25 -15.45 7.46
N ASP A 135 -2.01 -15.94 7.34
CA ASP A 135 -0.86 -15.36 8.03
C ASP A 135 -0.17 -14.36 7.10
N PHE A 136 0.08 -13.14 7.57
CA PHE A 136 0.68 -12.08 6.77
C PHE A 136 2.11 -11.77 7.18
N LYS A 137 2.99 -11.61 6.18
CA LYS A 137 4.34 -11.08 6.32
C LYS A 137 4.45 -9.78 5.52
N VAL A 138 4.65 -8.64 6.18
CA VAL A 138 4.92 -7.37 5.49
C VAL A 138 6.41 -7.26 5.23
N ILE A 139 6.78 -6.91 3.99
CA ILE A 139 8.16 -6.67 3.55
C ILE A 139 8.22 -5.27 2.97
N TYR A 140 9.04 -4.39 3.56
CA TYR A 140 9.20 -3.02 3.10
C TYR A 140 10.30 -2.94 2.04
N ALA A 141 9.96 -2.42 0.86
CA ALA A 141 10.91 -2.30 -0.25
C ALA A 141 12.06 -1.34 0.06
N CYS A 142 11.84 -0.32 0.91
CA CYS A 142 12.90 0.60 1.35
C CYS A 142 14.00 -0.07 2.18
N ASP A 143 13.72 -1.25 2.76
CA ASP A 143 14.67 -2.01 3.57
C ASP A 143 15.38 -3.10 2.75
N ILE A 144 15.09 -3.20 1.45
CA ILE A 144 15.55 -4.25 0.55
C ILE A 144 16.47 -3.67 -0.51
N GLU A 145 17.63 -4.26 -0.68
CA GLU A 145 18.59 -3.79 -1.71
C GLU A 145 18.18 -4.20 -3.13
N ASN A 146 17.47 -5.33 -3.26
CA ASN A 146 17.15 -5.89 -4.57
C ASN A 146 15.86 -6.72 -4.55
N VAL A 147 15.12 -6.72 -5.65
CA VAL A 147 13.87 -7.50 -5.78
C VAL A 147 14.08 -9.00 -5.58
N ALA A 148 15.25 -9.55 -5.94
CA ALA A 148 15.59 -10.95 -5.66
C ALA A 148 15.52 -11.27 -4.16
N ASP A 149 15.90 -10.32 -3.29
CA ASP A 149 15.88 -10.51 -1.84
C ASP A 149 14.45 -10.65 -1.30
N ILE A 150 13.47 -10.01 -1.94
CA ILE A 150 12.04 -10.16 -1.61
C ILE A 150 11.60 -11.62 -1.74
N PHE A 151 11.99 -12.30 -2.83
CA PHE A 151 11.64 -13.70 -3.04
C PHE A 151 12.31 -14.64 -2.04
N ILE A 152 13.54 -14.32 -1.61
CA ILE A 152 14.23 -15.06 -0.55
C ILE A 152 13.51 -14.85 0.79
N LEU A 153 13.21 -13.60 1.15
CA LEU A 153 12.54 -13.25 2.39
C LEU A 153 11.13 -13.82 2.48
N SER A 154 10.45 -13.97 1.35
CA SER A 154 9.11 -14.56 1.27
C SER A 154 9.10 -16.06 0.98
N GLN A 155 10.23 -16.78 1.16
CA GLN A 155 10.33 -18.20 0.78
C GLN A 155 9.25 -19.10 1.40
N ASP A 156 8.77 -18.77 2.58
CA ASP A 156 7.73 -19.49 3.32
C ASP A 156 6.29 -19.03 2.99
N CYS A 157 6.13 -18.04 2.10
CA CYS A 157 4.83 -17.51 1.68
C CYS A 157 4.34 -18.18 0.40
N LYS A 158 3.03 -18.44 0.30
CA LYS A 158 2.37 -18.96 -0.90
C LYS A 158 2.04 -17.89 -1.91
N ILE A 159 1.62 -16.70 -1.44
CA ILE A 159 1.38 -15.54 -2.27
C ILE A 159 2.44 -14.50 -1.95
N VAL A 160 2.92 -13.79 -3.00
CA VAL A 160 3.73 -12.58 -2.89
C VAL A 160 2.99 -11.48 -3.64
N HIS A 161 2.37 -10.58 -2.89
CA HIS A 161 1.54 -9.51 -3.43
C HIS A 161 2.29 -8.17 -3.40
N PHE A 162 2.49 -7.57 -4.55
CA PHE A 162 3.18 -6.29 -4.72
C PHE A 162 2.15 -5.17 -4.89
N PHE A 163 2.13 -4.21 -3.98
CA PHE A 163 1.30 -3.02 -4.16
C PHE A 163 1.83 -2.11 -5.27
N TRP A 164 3.16 -2.07 -5.46
CA TRP A 164 3.75 -1.29 -6.53
C TRP A 164 4.28 -2.17 -7.66
N ARG A 165 3.57 -2.18 -8.80
CA ARG A 165 3.92 -2.97 -9.98
C ARG A 165 5.32 -2.67 -10.55
N GLY A 166 5.79 -1.42 -10.41
CA GLY A 166 7.10 -0.99 -10.90
C GLY A 166 8.25 -1.77 -10.26
N LEU A 167 8.11 -2.17 -8.99
CA LEU A 167 9.08 -3.00 -8.31
C LEU A 167 9.12 -4.41 -8.93
N LEU A 168 7.98 -5.00 -9.20
CA LEU A 168 7.87 -6.33 -9.81
C LEU A 168 8.36 -6.31 -11.27
N SER A 169 8.10 -5.25 -12.02
CA SER A 169 8.53 -5.12 -13.43
C SER A 169 10.06 -5.07 -13.57
N SER A 170 10.78 -4.67 -12.53
CA SER A 170 12.24 -4.67 -12.52
C SER A 170 12.87 -6.07 -12.41
N TYR A 171 12.09 -7.14 -12.18
CA TYR A 171 12.60 -8.51 -11.98
C TYR A 171 13.51 -8.98 -13.12
N ASP A 172 13.19 -8.64 -14.38
CA ASP A 172 13.98 -9.03 -15.55
C ASP A 172 15.14 -8.06 -15.85
N SER A 173 15.36 -7.03 -15.03
CA SER A 173 16.46 -6.08 -15.21
C SER A 173 17.82 -6.71 -14.96
N GLU A 174 18.85 -6.18 -15.61
CA GLU A 174 20.24 -6.58 -15.38
C GLU A 174 20.65 -6.45 -13.90
N TRP A 175 20.16 -5.42 -13.22
CA TRP A 175 20.40 -5.21 -11.79
C TRP A 175 19.93 -6.40 -10.93
N VAL A 176 18.75 -6.97 -11.23
CA VAL A 176 18.23 -8.16 -10.51
C VAL A 176 18.99 -9.42 -10.92
N GLN A 177 19.28 -9.60 -12.22
CA GLN A 177 20.03 -10.77 -12.69
C GLN A 177 21.45 -10.80 -12.12
N ASN A 178 22.13 -9.67 -12.03
CA ASN A 178 23.43 -9.54 -11.39
C ASN A 178 23.38 -9.90 -9.89
N ARG A 179 22.30 -9.53 -9.19
CA ARG A 179 22.12 -9.94 -7.78
C ARG A 179 21.94 -11.45 -7.65
N ILE A 180 21.10 -12.06 -8.49
CA ILE A 180 20.89 -13.52 -8.52
C ILE A 180 22.21 -14.25 -8.75
N PHE A 181 22.99 -13.79 -9.73
CA PHE A 181 24.31 -14.36 -10.02
C PHE A 181 25.28 -14.24 -8.83
N ARG A 182 25.35 -13.08 -8.19
CA ARG A 182 26.20 -12.87 -6.99
C ARG A 182 25.75 -13.73 -5.80
N LEU A 183 24.49 -14.16 -5.75
CA LEU A 183 23.98 -15.12 -4.76
C LEU A 183 24.32 -16.57 -5.12
N GLY A 184 25.06 -16.80 -6.22
CA GLY A 184 25.50 -18.11 -6.67
C GLY A 184 24.43 -18.94 -7.38
N TYR A 185 23.41 -18.30 -7.96
CA TYR A 185 22.36 -18.98 -8.71
C TYR A 185 22.38 -18.56 -10.18
N THR A 186 22.04 -19.49 -11.08
CA THR A 186 21.50 -19.12 -12.39
C THR A 186 20.08 -18.59 -12.23
N LYS A 187 19.55 -17.94 -13.26
CA LYS A 187 18.17 -17.44 -13.29
C LYS A 187 17.17 -18.60 -13.07
N GLU A 188 17.42 -19.73 -13.71
CA GLU A 188 16.57 -20.94 -13.67
C GLU A 188 16.59 -21.60 -12.29
N GLU A 189 17.76 -21.69 -11.66
CA GLU A 189 17.88 -22.23 -10.30
C GLU A 189 17.17 -21.33 -9.29
N PHE A 190 17.37 -20.02 -9.39
CA PHE A 190 16.71 -19.07 -8.51
C PHE A 190 15.19 -19.12 -8.68
N PHE A 191 14.71 -19.12 -9.92
CA PHE A 191 13.30 -19.28 -10.24
C PHE A 191 12.73 -20.57 -9.66
N SER A 192 13.37 -21.69 -9.92
CA SER A 192 12.93 -23.01 -9.43
C SER A 192 12.83 -23.06 -7.90
N LYS A 193 13.79 -22.45 -7.21
CA LYS A 193 13.89 -22.50 -5.74
C LYS A 193 12.94 -21.52 -5.05
N TYR A 194 12.84 -20.28 -5.54
CA TYR A 194 12.19 -19.19 -4.81
C TYR A 194 10.88 -18.69 -5.44
N ILE A 195 10.60 -19.00 -6.70
CA ILE A 195 9.49 -18.40 -7.44
C ILE A 195 8.46 -19.43 -7.95
N LYS A 196 8.91 -20.54 -8.53
CA LYS A 196 8.08 -21.53 -9.26
C LYS A 196 6.81 -21.96 -8.52
N ASN A 197 6.87 -22.13 -7.20
CA ASN A 197 5.76 -22.62 -6.39
C ASN A 197 4.98 -21.50 -5.67
N LYS A 198 5.22 -20.24 -6.05
CA LYS A 198 4.52 -19.07 -5.50
C LYS A 198 3.46 -18.56 -6.45
N LYS A 199 2.49 -17.89 -5.88
CA LYS A 199 1.53 -17.05 -6.59
C LYS A 199 2.00 -15.61 -6.47
N ILE A 200 2.39 -15.02 -7.59
CA ILE A 200 2.88 -13.64 -7.62
C ILE A 200 1.75 -12.77 -8.15
N SER A 201 1.39 -11.77 -7.38
CA SER A 201 0.32 -10.86 -7.73
C SER A 201 0.72 -9.41 -7.52
N THR A 202 0.04 -8.50 -8.23
CA THR A 202 0.22 -7.06 -8.06
C THR A 202 -1.11 -6.34 -8.22
N GLU A 203 -1.11 -5.09 -7.77
CA GLU A 203 -2.24 -4.18 -7.92
C GLU A 203 -1.84 -2.92 -8.69
N ILE A 204 -2.80 -2.35 -9.41
CA ILE A 204 -2.63 -1.20 -10.29
C ILE A 204 -3.41 -0.02 -9.74
N TYR A 205 -2.70 1.08 -9.45
CA TYR A 205 -3.25 2.31 -8.87
C TYR A 205 -3.27 3.49 -9.84
N ASP A 206 -2.73 3.34 -11.05
CA ASP A 206 -2.67 4.39 -12.07
C ASP A 206 -2.52 3.81 -13.48
N HIS A 207 -2.54 4.67 -14.48
CA HIS A 207 -2.31 4.33 -15.89
C HIS A 207 -1.16 5.13 -16.53
N LEU A 208 -0.30 5.73 -15.71
CA LEU A 208 0.81 6.58 -16.16
C LEU A 208 1.73 5.88 -17.17
N CYS A 209 1.91 4.57 -17.01
CA CYS A 209 2.75 3.80 -17.92
C CYS A 209 2.08 3.51 -19.27
N LEU A 210 0.76 3.65 -19.39
CA LEU A 210 0.01 3.42 -20.63
C LEU A 210 -0.04 4.65 -21.54
N ASP A 211 0.21 5.84 -20.96
CA ASP A 211 0.16 7.12 -21.68
C ASP A 211 1.53 7.50 -22.29
N ASP A 212 2.57 6.73 -22.00
CA ASP A 212 3.95 6.99 -22.40
C ASP A 212 4.56 5.72 -23.00
N GLU A 213 4.85 5.73 -24.31
CA GLU A 213 5.38 4.57 -25.03
C GLU A 213 6.72 4.06 -24.46
N GLU A 214 7.58 4.95 -23.96
CA GLU A 214 8.85 4.56 -23.32
C GLU A 214 8.60 3.87 -21.98
N LYS A 215 7.60 4.30 -21.22
CA LYS A 215 7.20 3.69 -19.95
C LYS A 215 6.32 2.46 -20.11
N MET A 216 5.70 2.25 -21.26
CA MET A 216 4.95 1.03 -21.57
C MET A 216 5.82 -0.24 -21.49
N VAL A 217 7.16 -0.08 -21.45
CA VAL A 217 8.10 -1.16 -21.11
C VAL A 217 7.77 -1.82 -19.77
N THR A 218 7.28 -1.06 -18.79
CA THR A 218 6.86 -1.57 -17.47
C THR A 218 5.63 -2.46 -17.59
N GLU A 219 4.76 -2.18 -18.54
CA GLU A 219 3.55 -2.97 -18.78
C GLU A 219 3.82 -4.25 -19.61
N LYS A 220 5.05 -4.45 -20.11
CA LYS A 220 5.48 -5.71 -20.73
C LYS A 220 5.31 -6.91 -19.80
N LEU A 221 5.29 -6.70 -18.47
CA LEU A 221 4.91 -7.71 -17.49
C LEU A 221 3.53 -8.33 -17.80
N PHE A 222 2.59 -7.51 -18.26
CA PHE A 222 1.23 -7.91 -18.61
C PHE A 222 1.12 -8.36 -20.07
N ALA A 223 2.08 -8.00 -20.92
CA ALA A 223 2.12 -8.35 -22.33
C ALA A 223 2.82 -9.69 -22.62
N ARG A 224 3.68 -10.20 -21.73
CA ARG A 224 4.47 -11.42 -21.96
C ARG A 224 3.68 -12.68 -21.62
N LYS A 225 3.79 -13.71 -22.51
CA LYS A 225 3.30 -15.06 -22.23
C LYS A 225 4.01 -15.72 -21.03
N GLU A 226 5.29 -15.45 -20.85
CA GLU A 226 6.19 -16.04 -19.84
C GLU A 226 6.43 -15.08 -18.66
N SER A 227 5.40 -14.45 -18.16
CA SER A 227 5.49 -13.56 -17.00
C SER A 227 5.46 -14.38 -15.72
N ILE A 228 6.29 -13.99 -14.74
CA ILE A 228 6.21 -14.54 -13.37
C ILE A 228 4.90 -14.20 -12.66
N LEU A 229 4.13 -13.28 -13.23
CA LEU A 229 2.87 -12.78 -12.68
C LEU A 229 1.77 -13.83 -12.81
N THR A 230 1.21 -14.27 -11.68
CA THR A 230 0.04 -15.16 -11.61
C THR A 230 -1.25 -14.40 -11.91
N ALA A 231 -1.44 -13.25 -11.25
CA ALA A 231 -2.67 -12.45 -11.35
C ALA A 231 -2.37 -10.97 -11.08
N TYR A 232 -3.22 -10.08 -11.58
CA TYR A 232 -3.21 -8.68 -11.16
C TYR A 232 -4.61 -8.11 -11.00
N ALA A 233 -4.71 -7.13 -10.13
CA ALA A 233 -5.94 -6.40 -9.87
C ALA A 233 -5.78 -4.91 -10.17
N VAL A 234 -6.90 -4.21 -10.23
CA VAL A 234 -6.97 -2.76 -10.40
C VAL A 234 -7.81 -2.15 -9.29
N SER A 235 -7.45 -0.95 -8.85
CA SER A 235 -8.08 -0.28 -7.72
C SER A 235 -9.32 0.55 -8.06
N SER A 236 -9.75 0.60 -9.33
CA SER A 236 -10.99 1.28 -9.75
C SER A 236 -11.58 0.67 -11.01
N LYS A 237 -12.89 0.76 -11.19
CA LYS A 237 -13.57 0.38 -12.43
C LYS A 237 -13.11 1.20 -13.63
N LYS A 238 -12.68 2.44 -13.39
CA LYS A 238 -12.07 3.26 -14.43
C LYS A 238 -10.79 2.63 -14.94
N LEU A 239 -9.88 2.21 -14.05
CA LEU A 239 -8.66 1.50 -14.41
C LEU A 239 -8.97 0.15 -15.05
N GLU A 240 -9.97 -0.58 -14.54
CA GLU A 240 -10.40 -1.85 -15.15
C GLU A 240 -10.73 -1.66 -16.64
N ARG A 241 -11.56 -0.66 -16.98
CA ARG A 241 -11.90 -0.33 -18.38
C ARG A 241 -10.67 0.02 -19.21
N ILE A 242 -9.82 0.93 -18.70
CA ILE A 242 -8.58 1.35 -19.38
C ILE A 242 -7.68 0.15 -19.68
N TYR A 243 -7.45 -0.74 -18.71
CA TYR A 243 -6.61 -1.91 -18.89
C TYR A 243 -7.25 -3.02 -19.73
N GLN A 244 -8.59 -3.09 -19.76
CA GLN A 244 -9.32 -4.02 -20.65
C GLN A 244 -9.28 -3.57 -22.11
N GLU A 245 -9.31 -2.27 -22.38
CA GLU A 245 -9.35 -1.70 -23.72
C GLU A 245 -7.97 -1.67 -24.41
N LYS A 246 -6.86 -1.69 -23.65
CA LYS A 246 -5.49 -1.69 -24.22
C LYS A 246 -5.17 -3.03 -24.89
N VAL A 247 -5.16 -3.04 -26.22
CA VAL A 247 -4.97 -4.24 -27.05
C VAL A 247 -3.58 -4.86 -26.86
N GLU A 248 -2.58 -4.05 -26.60
CA GLU A 248 -1.19 -4.44 -26.39
C GLU A 248 -1.00 -5.31 -25.13
N LEU A 249 -1.89 -5.17 -24.15
CA LEU A 249 -1.86 -5.96 -22.92
C LEU A 249 -2.59 -7.29 -23.16
N LYS A 250 -1.84 -8.39 -23.15
CA LYS A 250 -2.39 -9.75 -23.37
C LYS A 250 -3.10 -10.31 -22.14
N LYS A 251 -2.76 -9.82 -20.94
CA LYS A 251 -3.44 -10.18 -19.70
C LYS A 251 -4.43 -9.09 -19.32
N ARG A 252 -5.65 -9.48 -18.95
CA ARG A 252 -6.67 -8.57 -18.41
C ARG A 252 -6.64 -8.58 -16.91
N PRO A 253 -7.13 -7.51 -16.23
CA PRO A 253 -7.28 -7.53 -14.78
C PRO A 253 -8.09 -8.74 -14.33
N ASP A 254 -7.63 -9.43 -13.30
CA ASP A 254 -8.31 -10.59 -12.72
C ASP A 254 -9.31 -10.19 -11.64
N ALA A 255 -9.15 -8.99 -11.05
CA ALA A 255 -10.03 -8.50 -10.01
C ALA A 255 -10.05 -6.97 -9.94
N TYR A 256 -11.08 -6.45 -9.28
CA TYR A 256 -11.27 -5.09 -8.86
C TYR A 256 -11.12 -5.02 -7.33
N LEU A 257 -10.12 -4.28 -6.85
CA LEU A 257 -9.75 -4.15 -5.43
C LEU A 257 -9.64 -2.67 -5.06
N PRO A 258 -10.75 -1.99 -4.77
CA PRO A 258 -10.66 -0.62 -4.30
C PRO A 258 -10.19 -0.57 -2.85
N ASP A 259 -9.47 0.48 -2.50
CA ASP A 259 -9.18 0.77 -1.10
C ASP A 259 -10.47 1.13 -0.36
N GLY A 260 -10.43 0.96 0.94
CA GLY A 260 -11.49 1.41 1.85
C GLY A 260 -11.07 2.59 2.71
N VAL A 261 -11.95 2.98 3.61
CA VAL A 261 -11.68 3.93 4.68
C VAL A 261 -11.99 3.31 6.03
N ASP A 262 -11.18 3.58 7.06
CA ASP A 262 -11.44 3.09 8.42
C ASP A 262 -12.50 3.98 9.09
N LEU A 263 -13.76 3.56 9.02
CA LEU A 263 -14.89 4.28 9.62
C LEU A 263 -14.86 4.32 11.15
N ASN A 264 -13.96 3.58 11.82
CA ASN A 264 -13.76 3.75 13.26
C ASN A 264 -12.79 4.92 13.54
N LEU A 265 -11.86 5.21 12.64
CA LEU A 265 -10.94 6.34 12.75
C LEU A 265 -11.56 7.62 12.19
N PHE A 266 -12.07 7.56 10.96
CA PHE A 266 -12.66 8.69 10.25
C PHE A 266 -14.16 8.77 10.56
N GLN A 267 -14.50 9.54 11.58
CA GLN A 267 -15.87 9.78 11.99
C GLN A 267 -16.25 11.24 11.85
N PRO A 268 -17.54 11.54 11.59
CA PRO A 268 -18.02 12.92 11.48
C PRO A 268 -17.79 13.66 12.80
N ASN A 269 -17.23 14.84 12.69
CA ASN A 269 -16.98 15.74 13.80
C ASN A 269 -17.25 17.18 13.40
N ASN A 270 -17.84 17.97 14.30
CA ASN A 270 -18.11 19.40 14.07
C ASN A 270 -19.02 19.64 12.84
N LEU A 271 -20.04 18.80 12.60
CA LEU A 271 -20.97 18.97 11.48
C LEU A 271 -21.91 20.17 11.64
N SER A 272 -22.14 20.65 12.86
CA SER A 272 -22.92 21.86 13.13
C SER A 272 -22.39 23.12 12.44
N ARG A 273 -21.10 23.10 11.99
CA ARG A 273 -20.55 24.19 11.17
C ARG A 273 -21.26 24.38 9.84
N PHE A 274 -22.00 23.37 9.37
CA PHE A 274 -22.81 23.42 8.15
C PHE A 274 -24.25 23.90 8.39
N ASP A 275 -24.69 24.01 9.64
CA ASP A 275 -26.05 24.51 9.95
C ASP A 275 -26.20 26.02 9.70
N ASN A 276 -25.12 26.78 9.94
CA ASN A 276 -25.08 28.22 9.78
C ASN A 276 -23.77 28.65 9.09
N ILE A 277 -23.64 28.30 7.82
CA ILE A 277 -22.46 28.57 7.03
C ILE A 277 -22.43 29.99 6.40
N ASN A 278 -23.07 30.95 7.01
CA ASN A 278 -23.25 32.33 6.52
C ASN A 278 -21.93 32.93 5.99
N ASP A 279 -21.72 34.25 6.06
CA ASP A 279 -20.56 34.94 5.46
C ASP A 279 -19.22 34.74 6.16
N ARG A 280 -19.09 33.65 6.95
CA ARG A 280 -17.83 33.29 7.57
C ARG A 280 -16.79 32.85 6.55
N LEU A 281 -15.53 32.85 6.99
CA LEU A 281 -14.40 32.29 6.24
C LEU A 281 -14.65 30.82 5.90
N ILE A 282 -14.50 30.45 4.63
CA ILE A 282 -14.59 29.07 4.15
C ILE A 282 -13.20 28.47 4.01
N ARG A 283 -12.97 27.34 4.66
CA ARG A 283 -11.71 26.59 4.60
C ARG A 283 -11.78 25.45 3.60
N VAL A 284 -10.93 25.51 2.59
CA VAL A 284 -10.78 24.45 1.59
C VAL A 284 -9.57 23.61 1.95
N GLY A 285 -9.75 22.31 2.04
CA GLY A 285 -8.69 21.38 2.43
C GLY A 285 -7.99 20.74 1.24
N TRP A 286 -6.69 20.48 1.41
CA TRP A 286 -5.92 19.60 0.53
C TRP A 286 -4.92 18.76 1.32
N VAL A 287 -4.72 17.49 0.88
CA VAL A 287 -3.82 16.53 1.51
C VAL A 287 -2.95 15.90 0.43
N GLY A 288 -1.63 15.86 0.66
CA GLY A 288 -0.74 15.20 -0.29
C GLY A 288 0.74 15.48 -0.09
N ASN A 289 1.50 15.33 -1.17
CA ASN A 289 2.89 15.73 -1.30
C ASN A 289 3.00 16.68 -2.50
N SER A 290 3.29 17.96 -2.25
CA SER A 290 3.36 19.01 -3.28
C SER A 290 4.56 18.87 -4.23
N LYS A 291 5.57 18.05 -3.85
CA LYS A 291 6.78 17.79 -4.64
C LYS A 291 6.83 16.38 -5.21
N TRP A 292 5.74 15.61 -5.09
CA TRP A 292 5.74 14.22 -5.54
C TRP A 292 6.04 14.05 -7.03
N SER A 293 5.72 15.03 -7.86
CA SER A 293 6.10 15.03 -9.27
C SER A 293 6.40 16.45 -9.78
N ILE A 294 7.32 16.56 -10.76
CA ILE A 294 7.67 17.81 -11.43
C ILE A 294 6.44 18.41 -12.12
N ASN A 295 5.52 17.60 -12.63
CA ASN A 295 4.34 18.01 -13.39
C ASN A 295 3.11 18.29 -12.51
N ASP A 296 3.29 18.43 -11.19
CA ASP A 296 2.21 18.69 -10.23
C ASP A 296 0.97 17.80 -10.46
N LEU A 297 1.19 16.49 -10.49
CA LEU A 297 0.12 15.50 -10.72
C LEU A 297 -1.04 15.63 -9.72
N LYS A 298 -0.77 16.15 -8.52
CA LYS A 298 -1.80 16.39 -7.49
C LYS A 298 -2.52 17.74 -7.64
N GLY A 299 -2.04 18.65 -8.49
CA GLY A 299 -2.70 19.90 -8.84
C GLY A 299 -2.66 20.98 -7.78
N ILE A 300 -1.86 20.83 -6.74
CA ILE A 300 -1.84 21.83 -5.65
C ILE A 300 -1.25 23.16 -6.12
N ASN A 301 -0.14 23.13 -6.87
CA ASN A 301 0.58 24.34 -7.28
C ASN A 301 0.00 24.95 -8.56
N THR A 302 -0.47 24.12 -9.50
CA THR A 302 -0.93 24.59 -10.83
C THR A 302 -2.44 24.86 -10.90
N ILE A 303 -3.23 24.28 -10.01
CA ILE A 303 -4.71 24.38 -10.04
C ILE A 303 -5.24 24.99 -8.75
N ILE A 304 -4.96 24.40 -7.58
CA ILE A 304 -5.63 24.74 -6.33
C ILE A 304 -5.17 26.11 -5.80
N LYS A 305 -3.86 26.30 -5.61
CA LYS A 305 -3.32 27.58 -5.11
C LYS A 305 -3.71 28.76 -6.00
N PRO A 306 -3.58 28.70 -7.35
CA PRO A 306 -4.04 29.76 -8.22
C PRO A 306 -5.55 30.06 -8.10
N ALA A 307 -6.39 29.02 -8.08
CA ALA A 307 -7.84 29.20 -7.96
C ALA A 307 -8.23 29.93 -6.67
N ILE A 308 -7.64 29.54 -5.53
CA ILE A 308 -7.91 30.17 -4.24
C ILE A 308 -7.39 31.62 -4.22
N GLN A 309 -6.20 31.86 -4.81
CA GLN A 309 -5.65 33.22 -4.90
C GLN A 309 -6.56 34.18 -5.71
N GLU A 310 -7.02 33.73 -6.89
CA GLU A 310 -7.93 34.49 -7.73
C GLU A 310 -9.27 34.76 -7.03
N LEU A 311 -9.88 33.76 -6.39
CA LEU A 311 -11.13 33.92 -5.64
C LEU A 311 -10.98 34.94 -4.50
N ARG A 312 -9.85 34.94 -3.79
CA ARG A 312 -9.57 35.97 -2.76
C ARG A 312 -9.45 37.37 -3.35
N GLN A 313 -8.82 37.52 -4.51
CA GLN A 313 -8.72 38.78 -5.23
C GLN A 313 -10.09 39.28 -5.71
N GLU A 314 -11.01 38.36 -6.03
CA GLU A 314 -12.40 38.63 -6.39
C GLU A 314 -13.29 38.95 -5.16
N GLY A 315 -12.73 38.95 -3.95
CA GLY A 315 -13.42 39.30 -2.71
C GLY A 315 -14.10 38.13 -1.97
N TYR A 316 -13.90 36.88 -2.40
CA TYR A 316 -14.46 35.74 -1.67
C TYR A 316 -13.68 35.49 -0.36
N ASN A 317 -14.44 35.28 0.72
CA ASN A 317 -13.87 34.96 2.04
C ASN A 317 -13.50 33.46 2.13
N ILE A 318 -12.35 33.08 1.58
CA ILE A 318 -11.87 31.71 1.42
C ILE A 318 -10.39 31.58 1.76
N GLU A 319 -10.00 30.46 2.37
CA GLU A 319 -8.60 30.11 2.61
C GLU A 319 -8.30 28.66 2.28
N LEU A 320 -7.03 28.37 1.92
CA LEU A 320 -6.52 27.02 1.73
C LEU A 320 -5.90 26.51 3.03
N TYR A 321 -6.31 25.31 3.46
CA TYR A 321 -5.80 24.61 4.62
C TYR A 321 -5.20 23.26 4.17
N THR A 322 -3.91 23.04 4.42
CA THR A 322 -3.18 21.90 3.83
C THR A 322 -2.59 20.97 4.89
N SER A 323 -2.52 19.68 4.53
CA SER A 323 -1.60 18.71 5.12
C SER A 323 -0.63 18.25 4.03
N ASP A 324 0.53 18.91 3.96
CA ASP A 324 1.55 18.67 2.94
C ASP A 324 2.75 17.97 3.57
N ARG A 325 3.18 16.87 2.97
CA ARG A 325 4.36 16.14 3.45
C ARG A 325 5.65 16.97 3.41
N GLU A 326 5.74 17.92 2.48
CA GLU A 326 6.94 18.76 2.30
C GLU A 326 7.01 19.96 3.25
N GLU A 327 5.85 20.40 3.74
CA GLU A 327 5.78 21.58 4.58
C GLU A 327 5.36 21.23 6.02
N LYS A 328 4.17 20.63 6.15
CA LYS A 328 3.56 20.31 7.45
C LYS A 328 2.68 19.08 7.31
N MET A 329 3.26 17.91 7.54
CA MET A 329 2.51 16.66 7.56
C MET A 329 1.73 16.51 8.88
N ILE A 330 0.44 16.20 8.75
CA ILE A 330 -0.39 15.77 9.87
C ILE A 330 -0.38 14.24 9.90
N PRO A 331 -0.03 13.60 11.03
CA PRO A 331 -0.05 12.15 11.17
C PRO A 331 -1.44 11.58 10.86
N HIS A 332 -1.50 10.41 10.22
CA HIS A 332 -2.75 9.80 9.75
C HIS A 332 -3.81 9.68 10.86
N TYR A 333 -3.43 9.29 12.08
CA TYR A 333 -4.36 9.19 13.22
C TYR A 333 -4.95 10.54 13.67
N ARG A 334 -4.38 11.67 13.21
CA ARG A 334 -4.90 13.03 13.47
C ARG A 334 -5.64 13.64 12.28
N MET A 335 -5.72 12.94 11.17
CA MET A 335 -6.42 13.44 9.99
C MET A 335 -7.91 13.74 10.24
N PRO A 336 -8.66 13.01 11.10
CA PRO A 336 -10.03 13.41 11.45
C PRO A 336 -10.15 14.85 11.99
N GLN A 337 -9.14 15.31 12.76
CA GLN A 337 -9.11 16.70 13.26
C GLN A 337 -8.79 17.71 12.13
N PHE A 338 -8.08 17.31 11.10
CA PHE A 338 -7.89 18.12 9.91
C PHE A 338 -9.22 18.29 9.17
N TYR A 339 -9.93 17.19 8.89
CA TYR A 339 -11.21 17.22 8.20
C TYR A 339 -12.30 17.97 8.99
N SER A 340 -12.26 17.98 10.31
CA SER A 340 -13.20 18.75 11.14
C SER A 340 -13.02 20.26 11.05
N LYS A 341 -11.90 20.74 10.48
CA LYS A 341 -11.55 22.16 10.36
C LYS A 341 -11.78 22.73 8.96
N ILE A 342 -12.06 21.90 7.98
CA ILE A 342 -12.31 22.31 6.61
C ILE A 342 -13.78 22.18 6.25
N ASP A 343 -14.21 22.99 5.30
CA ASP A 343 -15.60 23.02 4.84
C ASP A 343 -15.79 22.26 3.52
N CYS A 344 -14.73 22.15 2.74
CA CYS A 344 -14.69 21.41 1.49
C CYS A 344 -13.29 20.83 1.29
N TYR A 345 -13.22 19.61 0.79
CA TYR A 345 -11.96 18.97 0.38
C TYR A 345 -11.81 19.07 -1.15
N ILE A 346 -10.60 19.38 -1.63
CA ILE A 346 -10.32 19.44 -3.08
C ILE A 346 -9.30 18.37 -3.46
N CYS A 347 -9.65 17.56 -4.46
CA CYS A 347 -8.77 16.62 -5.14
C CYS A 347 -8.63 17.02 -6.62
N ALA A 348 -7.56 17.72 -6.97
CA ALA A 348 -7.28 18.14 -8.36
C ALA A 348 -6.23 17.23 -9.02
N SER A 349 -6.20 15.95 -8.66
CA SER A 349 -5.25 14.98 -9.19
C SER A 349 -5.52 14.67 -10.67
N LEU A 350 -4.46 14.39 -11.43
CA LEU A 350 -4.56 13.94 -12.82
C LEU A 350 -4.84 12.44 -12.90
N HIS A 351 -4.21 11.66 -12.03
CA HIS A 351 -4.33 10.21 -11.95
C HIS A 351 -4.45 9.77 -10.49
N GLU A 352 -5.35 8.84 -10.23
CA GLU A 352 -5.50 8.13 -8.96
C GLU A 352 -6.06 6.72 -9.22
N GLY A 353 -5.79 5.81 -8.32
CA GLY A 353 -6.52 4.55 -8.21
C GLY A 353 -7.69 4.70 -7.25
N THR A 354 -7.38 4.78 -5.97
CA THR A 354 -8.31 5.22 -4.93
C THR A 354 -7.74 6.49 -4.29
N PRO A 355 -8.37 7.66 -4.49
CA PRO A 355 -7.96 8.88 -3.81
C PRO A 355 -8.38 8.82 -2.33
N ASN A 356 -7.60 8.16 -1.49
CA ASN A 356 -7.92 7.92 -0.08
C ASN A 356 -8.38 9.18 0.68
N PRO A 357 -7.77 10.38 0.50
CA PRO A 357 -8.26 11.59 1.14
C PRO A 357 -9.69 12.00 0.74
N VAL A 358 -10.19 11.58 -0.42
CA VAL A 358 -11.60 11.78 -0.80
C VAL A 358 -12.51 10.92 0.07
N LEU A 359 -12.18 9.63 0.24
CA LEU A 359 -12.94 8.72 1.10
C LEU A 359 -12.91 9.16 2.57
N GLU A 360 -11.74 9.61 3.04
CA GLU A 360 -11.56 10.13 4.40
C GLU A 360 -12.40 11.39 4.64
N ALA A 361 -12.40 12.33 3.68
CA ALA A 361 -13.22 13.54 3.73
C ALA A 361 -14.72 13.19 3.79
N MET A 362 -15.17 12.27 2.91
CA MET A 362 -16.55 11.79 2.91
C MET A 362 -16.93 11.14 4.25
N ALA A 363 -16.06 10.32 4.83
CA ALA A 363 -16.28 9.67 6.11
C ALA A 363 -16.39 10.68 7.27
N CYS A 364 -15.69 11.81 7.17
CA CYS A 364 -15.82 12.92 8.09
C CYS A 364 -16.99 13.88 7.77
N GLY A 365 -17.83 13.57 6.78
CA GLY A 365 -18.95 14.40 6.34
C GLY A 365 -18.54 15.67 5.64
N VAL A 366 -17.35 15.74 5.03
CA VAL A 366 -16.86 16.93 4.32
C VAL A 366 -17.25 16.85 2.84
N PRO A 367 -17.91 17.88 2.28
CA PRO A 367 -18.13 18.02 0.85
C PRO A 367 -16.84 17.98 0.04
N VAL A 368 -16.88 17.45 -1.18
CA VAL A 368 -15.71 17.24 -2.02
C VAL A 368 -15.86 17.92 -3.37
N ILE A 369 -14.79 18.57 -3.85
CA ILE A 369 -14.63 18.96 -5.26
C ILE A 369 -13.46 18.13 -5.81
N THR A 370 -13.66 17.42 -6.91
CA THR A 370 -12.64 16.50 -7.40
C THR A 370 -12.61 16.42 -8.92
N THR A 371 -11.46 16.10 -9.49
CA THR A 371 -11.37 15.58 -10.86
C THR A 371 -11.98 14.18 -10.95
N ASN A 372 -12.36 13.76 -12.15
CA ASN A 372 -12.85 12.41 -12.38
C ASN A 372 -11.68 11.39 -12.39
N VAL A 373 -11.22 10.99 -11.21
CA VAL A 373 -10.10 10.06 -11.04
C VAL A 373 -10.47 8.87 -10.17
N GLY A 374 -9.87 7.72 -10.47
CA GLY A 374 -10.02 6.51 -9.69
C GLY A 374 -11.48 6.12 -9.43
N VAL A 375 -11.80 5.91 -8.16
CA VAL A 375 -13.13 5.47 -7.68
C VAL A 375 -14.15 6.60 -7.51
N VAL A 376 -13.85 7.82 -7.90
CA VAL A 376 -14.69 9.01 -7.64
C VAL A 376 -16.12 8.82 -8.15
N GLU A 377 -16.31 8.32 -9.38
CA GLU A 377 -17.64 8.04 -9.93
C GLU A 377 -18.40 6.95 -9.17
N GLU A 378 -17.70 6.10 -8.46
CA GLU A 378 -18.26 4.96 -7.76
C GLU A 378 -18.66 5.30 -6.32
N CYS A 379 -17.87 6.15 -5.64
CA CYS A 379 -18.06 6.49 -4.23
C CYS A 379 -19.00 7.70 -4.02
N LEU A 380 -19.04 8.66 -4.96
CA LEU A 380 -19.83 9.87 -4.79
C LEU A 380 -21.32 9.64 -5.09
N GLY A 381 -22.17 10.27 -4.30
CA GLY A 381 -23.60 10.31 -4.52
C GLY A 381 -24.03 11.27 -5.64
N THR A 382 -25.31 11.29 -5.94
CA THR A 382 -25.87 12.05 -7.08
C THR A 382 -25.64 13.55 -6.96
N LEU A 383 -25.80 14.10 -5.75
CA LEU A 383 -25.58 15.53 -5.51
C LEU A 383 -24.09 15.86 -5.58
N GLN A 384 -23.27 15.05 -4.94
CA GLN A 384 -21.82 15.25 -4.87
C GLN A 384 -21.18 15.14 -6.27
N LYS A 385 -21.68 14.30 -7.17
CA LYS A 385 -21.19 14.19 -8.57
C LYS A 385 -21.29 15.48 -9.37
N ASN A 386 -22.17 16.42 -9.01
CA ASN A 386 -22.21 17.75 -9.62
C ASN A 386 -20.95 18.58 -9.37
N PHE A 387 -20.12 18.17 -8.43
CA PHE A 387 -18.87 18.82 -8.06
C PHE A 387 -17.64 18.06 -8.59
N ILE A 388 -17.82 17.08 -9.46
CA ILE A 388 -16.75 16.52 -10.28
C ILE A 388 -16.41 17.54 -11.36
N MET A 389 -15.12 17.90 -11.48
CA MET A 389 -14.60 18.76 -12.53
C MET A 389 -14.56 17.99 -13.86
N LYS A 390 -15.08 18.57 -14.92
CA LYS A 390 -15.01 18.01 -16.30
C LYS A 390 -13.61 18.20 -16.89
N GLU A 391 -13.02 19.36 -16.58
CA GLU A 391 -11.67 19.73 -17.00
C GLU A 391 -10.82 20.05 -15.77
N ARG A 392 -9.56 19.64 -15.79
CA ARG A 392 -8.61 19.95 -14.74
C ARG A 392 -8.00 21.33 -14.95
N THR A 393 -8.79 22.39 -14.70
CA THR A 393 -8.41 23.80 -14.91
C THR A 393 -8.71 24.66 -13.67
N VAL A 394 -7.95 25.76 -13.53
CA VAL A 394 -8.19 26.78 -12.50
C VAL A 394 -9.62 27.34 -12.62
N LYS A 395 -10.04 27.62 -13.86
CA LYS A 395 -11.37 28.17 -14.16
C LYS A 395 -12.49 27.25 -13.64
N GLU A 396 -12.44 25.96 -13.98
CA GLU A 396 -13.51 25.05 -13.57
C GLU A 396 -13.51 24.82 -12.06
N LEU A 397 -12.34 24.74 -11.43
CA LEU A 397 -12.27 24.65 -9.96
C LEU A 397 -12.92 25.89 -9.32
N LYS A 398 -12.65 27.10 -9.80
CA LYS A 398 -13.31 28.31 -9.32
C LYS A 398 -14.82 28.27 -9.49
N GLU A 399 -15.31 27.81 -10.64
CA GLU A 399 -16.75 27.67 -10.91
C GLU A 399 -17.41 26.71 -9.92
N LYS A 400 -16.78 25.56 -9.60
CA LYS A 400 -17.30 24.60 -8.61
C LYS A 400 -17.31 25.21 -7.20
N ILE A 401 -16.25 25.92 -6.81
CA ILE A 401 -16.20 26.62 -5.52
C ILE A 401 -17.28 27.69 -5.43
N ILE A 402 -17.41 28.53 -6.45
CA ILE A 402 -18.45 29.59 -6.50
C ILE A 402 -19.84 28.98 -6.42
N LYS A 403 -20.08 27.85 -7.08
CA LYS A 403 -21.36 27.12 -7.00
C LYS A 403 -21.69 26.72 -5.56
N LEU A 404 -20.70 26.23 -4.79
CA LEU A 404 -20.86 25.92 -3.36
C LEU A 404 -21.15 27.20 -2.55
N LEU A 405 -20.41 28.26 -2.79
CA LEU A 405 -20.53 29.52 -2.03
C LEU A 405 -21.86 30.27 -2.26
N LYS A 406 -22.45 30.14 -3.45
CA LYS A 406 -23.75 30.74 -3.80
C LYS A 406 -24.94 30.00 -3.18
N ASN A 407 -24.84 28.72 -2.93
CA ASN A 407 -25.88 27.93 -2.28
C ASN A 407 -25.29 27.20 -1.06
N ARG A 408 -25.22 27.91 0.05
CA ARG A 408 -24.54 27.41 1.25
C ARG A 408 -25.29 26.28 1.98
N GLU A 409 -26.57 26.14 1.77
CA GLU A 409 -27.40 25.04 2.30
C GLU A 409 -26.91 23.69 1.72
N VAL A 410 -26.39 23.69 0.51
CA VAL A 410 -25.90 22.50 -0.17
C VAL A 410 -24.75 21.80 0.59
N PHE A 411 -23.98 22.52 1.42
CA PHE A 411 -22.93 21.90 2.24
C PHE A 411 -23.49 20.82 3.17
N LYS A 412 -24.63 21.09 3.81
CA LYS A 412 -25.27 20.13 4.70
C LYS A 412 -25.84 18.94 3.94
N GLU A 413 -26.44 19.18 2.78
CA GLU A 413 -26.98 18.12 1.93
C GLU A 413 -25.87 17.19 1.43
N LEU A 414 -24.76 17.76 0.92
CA LEU A 414 -23.58 17.01 0.48
C LEU A 414 -22.92 16.24 1.63
N SER A 415 -22.84 16.86 2.82
CA SER A 415 -22.33 16.20 4.01
C SER A 415 -23.13 14.94 4.34
N ASN A 416 -24.46 15.05 4.36
CA ASN A 416 -25.36 13.93 4.65
C ASN A 416 -25.25 12.84 3.58
N GLU A 417 -25.23 13.21 2.30
CA GLU A 417 -25.06 12.27 1.19
C GLU A 417 -23.74 11.52 1.28
N ASN A 418 -22.64 12.21 1.58
CA ASN A 418 -21.31 11.61 1.73
C ASN A 418 -21.29 10.60 2.89
N LEU A 419 -21.87 10.94 4.04
CA LEU A 419 -21.93 10.05 5.19
C LEU A 419 -22.76 8.79 4.92
N GLU A 420 -23.75 8.86 4.06
CA GLU A 420 -24.53 7.67 3.68
C GLU A 420 -23.75 6.79 2.70
N ASN A 421 -23.21 7.39 1.64
CA ASN A 421 -22.54 6.64 0.58
C ASN A 421 -21.22 5.99 1.04
N ILE A 422 -20.50 6.64 1.97
CA ILE A 422 -19.20 6.15 2.42
C ILE A 422 -19.29 4.83 3.20
N LYS A 423 -20.45 4.47 3.75
CA LYS A 423 -20.65 3.22 4.50
C LYS A 423 -20.26 1.98 3.72
N GLN A 424 -20.44 2.00 2.40
CA GLN A 424 -20.08 0.90 1.50
C GLN A 424 -18.57 0.79 1.27
N TRP A 425 -17.79 1.79 1.68
CA TRP A 425 -16.35 1.87 1.53
C TRP A 425 -15.58 1.57 2.82
N ASP A 426 -16.24 1.02 3.85
CA ASP A 426 -15.55 0.53 5.05
C ASP A 426 -14.54 -0.55 4.66
N TRP A 427 -13.33 -0.49 5.22
CA TRP A 427 -12.32 -1.52 5.04
C TRP A 427 -12.80 -2.93 5.37
N LYS A 428 -13.74 -3.10 6.29
CA LYS A 428 -14.37 -4.41 6.58
C LYS A 428 -15.09 -4.99 5.36
N ILE A 429 -15.66 -4.13 4.51
CA ILE A 429 -16.33 -4.52 3.26
C ILE A 429 -15.30 -4.73 2.17
N GLN A 430 -14.38 -3.78 1.99
CA GLN A 430 -13.42 -3.82 0.89
C GLN A 430 -12.41 -4.97 1.02
N THR A 431 -12.00 -5.32 2.24
CA THR A 431 -11.09 -6.46 2.45
C THR A 431 -11.68 -7.81 2.06
N GLU A 432 -13.00 -7.95 1.97
CA GLU A 432 -13.63 -9.17 1.43
C GLU A 432 -13.29 -9.39 -0.05
N ASN A 433 -13.08 -8.30 -0.83
CA ASN A 433 -12.60 -8.40 -2.21
C ASN A 433 -11.17 -8.92 -2.25
N PHE A 434 -10.30 -8.47 -1.34
CA PHE A 434 -8.94 -8.99 -1.18
C PHE A 434 -8.95 -10.47 -0.78
N ARG A 435 -9.85 -10.90 0.12
CA ARG A 435 -10.00 -12.30 0.50
C ARG A 435 -10.31 -13.17 -0.71
N LYS A 436 -11.32 -12.80 -1.50
CA LYS A 436 -11.71 -13.51 -2.73
C LYS A 436 -10.57 -13.53 -3.75
N TYR A 437 -9.85 -12.44 -3.88
CA TYR A 437 -8.71 -12.34 -4.79
C TYR A 437 -7.55 -13.27 -4.38
N PHE A 438 -7.21 -13.32 -3.09
CA PHE A 438 -6.18 -14.24 -2.61
C PHE A 438 -6.60 -15.70 -2.78
N GLU A 439 -7.86 -16.04 -2.52
CA GLU A 439 -8.40 -17.37 -2.84
C GLU A 439 -8.29 -17.70 -4.33
N PHE A 440 -8.64 -16.76 -5.19
CA PHE A 440 -8.48 -16.92 -6.64
C PHE A 440 -7.01 -17.15 -7.00
N CYS A 441 -6.08 -16.37 -6.46
CA CYS A 441 -4.64 -16.55 -6.71
C CYS A 441 -4.15 -17.94 -6.28
N LEU A 442 -4.56 -18.41 -5.11
CA LEU A 442 -4.17 -19.74 -4.59
C LEU A 442 -4.64 -20.86 -5.53
N ASN A 443 -5.85 -20.74 -6.06
CA ASN A 443 -6.48 -21.77 -6.90
C ASN A 443 -6.08 -21.68 -8.38
N LYS A 444 -5.56 -20.53 -8.84
CA LYS A 444 -5.14 -20.34 -10.24
C LYS A 444 -3.93 -21.23 -10.55
N ARG A 445 -4.01 -22.07 -11.57
CA ARG A 445 -2.85 -22.85 -12.03
C ARG A 445 -1.77 -21.91 -12.55
N ASN A 446 -0.52 -22.20 -12.21
CA ASN A 446 0.61 -21.50 -12.84
C ASN A 446 0.62 -21.98 -14.30
N GLY A 447 0.41 -21.04 -15.23
CA GLY A 447 0.38 -21.35 -16.68
C GLY A 447 1.76 -21.70 -17.20
#